data_bd7bb595808f76da37a56200e9d6b344
#
_entry.id   bd7bb595808f76da37a56200e9d6b344
#
_cell.length_a   1.000
_cell.length_b   1.000
_cell.length_c   1.000
_cell.angle_alpha   90.00
_cell.angle_beta   90.00
_cell.angle_gamma   90.00
#
_symmetry.space_group_name_H-M   'P 1'
#
loop_
_entity.id
_entity.type
_entity.pdbx_description
1 polymer ?
#
loop_
_entity_poly.entity_id
_entity_poly.type
_entity_poly.pdbx_seq_one_letter_code
_entity_poly.pdbx_strand_id
1 'polypeptide(L)'
;MYSFPVISGEEILKKGLANLHSSSEAFSGALYLTTERIVFIGYLSDVANKYMEEVPLAHICELTQGKSLFVIPNVIGVQTIMDKNLKFVVKGRNEWFQEINKQLVNVK
;
A
#
# COMPACT_ATOMS: atom_id res chain seq x y z
N MET A 1 -5.95 14.35 9.22
CA MET A 1 -5.47 13.47 8.17
C MET A 1 -4.78 12.24 8.75
N TYR A 2 -4.74 11.16 8.00
CA TYR A 2 -4.08 9.95 8.46
C TYR A 2 -2.60 10.19 8.64
N SER A 3 -2.01 9.59 9.67
CA SER A 3 -0.58 9.74 9.93
C SER A 3 -0.05 8.52 10.68
N PHE A 4 1.25 8.36 10.63
CA PHE A 4 1.93 7.29 11.34
C PHE A 4 3.33 7.77 11.71
N PRO A 5 3.94 7.17 12.75
CA PRO A 5 5.30 7.56 13.13
C PRO A 5 6.31 7.04 12.11
N VAL A 6 7.18 7.94 11.62
CA VAL A 6 8.24 7.56 10.71
C VAL A 6 9.48 7.12 11.48
N ILE A 7 10.23 6.21 10.87
CA ILE A 7 11.48 5.73 11.44
C ILE A 7 12.57 6.76 11.13
N SER A 8 13.61 6.81 11.96
CA SER A 8 14.72 7.72 11.71
C SER A 8 15.34 7.45 10.33
N GLY A 9 15.43 8.50 9.51
CA GLY A 9 15.96 8.39 8.16
C GLY A 9 14.94 8.00 7.10
N GLU A 10 13.72 7.68 7.51
CA GLU A 10 12.65 7.32 6.57
C GLU A 10 12.02 8.57 5.98
N GLU A 11 11.79 8.56 4.67
CA GLU A 11 11.11 9.65 3.98
C GLU A 11 9.83 9.13 3.32
N ILE A 12 8.76 9.93 3.41
CA ILE A 12 7.53 9.63 2.68
C ILE A 12 7.70 10.15 1.26
N LEU A 13 7.63 9.24 0.29
CA LEU A 13 7.85 9.57 -1.11
C LEU A 13 6.55 9.84 -1.87
N LYS A 14 5.47 9.18 -1.47
CA LYS A 14 4.18 9.33 -2.12
C LYS A 14 3.08 8.99 -1.14
N LYS A 15 1.96 9.71 -1.24
CA LYS A 15 0.79 9.44 -0.42
C LYS A 15 -0.47 9.71 -1.21
N GLY A 16 -1.56 9.02 -0.87
CA GLY A 16 -2.83 9.23 -1.53
C GLY A 16 -3.92 8.38 -0.90
N LEU A 17 -5.15 8.67 -1.25
CA LEU A 17 -6.27 7.87 -0.78
C LEU A 17 -6.26 6.52 -1.48
N ALA A 18 -6.65 5.49 -0.75
CA ALA A 18 -6.68 4.13 -1.28
C ALA A 18 -7.67 3.29 -0.51
N ASN A 19 -8.08 2.19 -1.13
CA ASN A 19 -8.82 1.14 -0.43
C ASN A 19 -7.93 -0.09 -0.40
N LEU A 20 -7.90 -0.77 0.73
CA LEU A 20 -7.18 -2.02 0.88
C LEU A 20 -8.16 -3.17 0.90
N HIS A 21 -7.90 -4.17 0.07
CA HIS A 21 -8.64 -5.43 0.08
C HIS A 21 -7.69 -6.53 0.52
N SER A 22 -8.03 -7.21 1.61
CA SER A 22 -7.23 -8.28 2.16
C SER A 22 -8.17 -9.40 2.58
N SER A 23 -7.99 -10.59 2.01
CA SER A 23 -8.87 -11.74 2.25
C SER A 23 -10.33 -11.34 2.04
N SER A 24 -11.14 -11.34 3.10
CA SER A 24 -12.56 -11.01 3.02
C SER A 24 -12.87 -9.60 3.49
N GLU A 25 -11.85 -8.81 3.80
CA GLU A 25 -12.04 -7.48 4.38
C GLU A 25 -11.63 -6.38 3.43
N ALA A 26 -12.30 -5.23 3.56
CA ALA A 26 -11.99 -4.05 2.76
C ALA A 26 -12.00 -2.83 3.67
N PHE A 27 -10.99 -1.98 3.50
CA PHE A 27 -10.83 -0.79 4.31
C PHE A 27 -10.61 0.43 3.42
N SER A 28 -11.14 1.57 3.82
CA SER A 28 -10.86 2.84 3.16
C SER A 28 -9.85 3.63 4.00
N GLY A 29 -8.91 4.29 3.35
CA GLY A 29 -7.92 5.05 4.08
C GLY A 29 -6.91 5.72 3.17
N ALA A 30 -5.66 5.78 3.64
CA ALA A 30 -4.57 6.41 2.92
C ALA A 30 -3.39 5.46 2.77
N LEU A 31 -2.79 5.49 1.60
CA LEU A 31 -1.61 4.69 1.29
C LEU A 31 -0.39 5.59 1.24
N TYR A 32 0.69 5.14 1.84
CA TYR A 32 1.96 5.84 1.87
C TYR A 32 3.06 4.94 1.34
N LEU A 33 3.91 5.49 0.50
CA LEU A 33 5.16 4.84 0.11
C LEU A 33 6.31 5.62 0.75
N THR A 34 7.15 4.91 1.48
CA THR A 34 8.34 5.53 2.07
C THR A 34 9.59 4.88 1.51
N THR A 35 10.75 5.35 1.94
CA THR A 35 12.02 4.76 1.57
C THR A 35 12.22 3.36 2.16
N GLU A 36 11.38 2.96 3.15
CA GLU A 36 11.55 1.70 3.87
C GLU A 36 10.38 0.73 3.71
N ARG A 37 9.17 1.24 3.49
CA ARG A 37 7.97 0.41 3.58
C ARG A 37 6.78 1.04 2.86
N ILE A 38 5.77 0.21 2.65
CA ILE A 38 4.44 0.66 2.25
C ILE A 38 3.58 0.65 3.50
N VAL A 39 2.86 1.72 3.76
CA VAL A 39 2.00 1.83 4.94
C VAL A 39 0.59 2.20 4.50
N PHE A 40 -0.39 1.45 4.97
CA PHE A 40 -1.79 1.79 4.77
C PHE A 40 -2.42 2.08 6.13
N ILE A 41 -3.04 3.24 6.24
CA ILE A 41 -3.77 3.64 7.44
C ILE A 41 -5.23 3.73 7.06
N GLY A 42 -6.05 2.89 7.66
CA GLY A 42 -7.48 2.89 7.43
C GLY A 42 -8.26 3.11 8.72
N TYR A 43 -9.53 3.41 8.56
CA TYR A 43 -10.46 3.45 9.70
C TYR A 43 -11.43 2.29 9.56
N LEU A 44 -11.68 1.65 10.68
CA LEU A 44 -12.78 0.70 10.78
C LEU A 44 -14.07 1.49 10.81
N SER A 45 -15.19 0.86 11.13
CA SER A 45 -16.49 1.52 11.17
C SER A 45 -16.54 2.68 12.18
N ASP A 46 -15.58 2.72 13.08
CA ASP A 46 -15.49 3.72 14.13
C ASP A 46 -14.18 4.48 13.95
N VAL A 47 -14.26 5.82 13.87
CA VAL A 47 -13.08 6.66 13.67
C VAL A 47 -12.07 6.56 14.82
N ALA A 48 -12.48 6.06 15.96
CA ALA A 48 -11.58 5.85 17.09
C ALA A 48 -10.66 4.66 16.88
N ASN A 49 -11.01 3.75 15.96
CA ASN A 49 -10.26 2.52 15.72
C ASN A 49 -9.56 2.59 14.36
N LYS A 50 -8.28 2.86 14.39
CA LYS A 50 -7.46 2.89 13.18
C LYS A 50 -6.93 1.50 12.88
N TYR A 51 -6.87 1.17 11.60
CA TYR A 51 -6.24 -0.04 11.12
C TYR A 51 -4.96 0.35 10.40
N MET A 52 -3.87 -0.30 10.74
CA MET A 52 -2.59 -0.04 10.08
C MET A 52 -2.04 -1.34 9.50
N GLU A 53 -1.75 -1.32 8.22
CA GLU A 53 -1.06 -2.41 7.55
C GLU A 53 0.29 -1.89 7.09
N GLU A 54 1.35 -2.57 7.46
CA GLU A 54 2.71 -2.17 7.15
C GLU A 54 3.41 -3.30 6.41
N VAL A 55 4.04 -2.96 5.27
CA VAL A 55 4.78 -3.93 4.48
C VAL A 55 6.17 -3.38 4.22
N PRO A 56 7.20 -3.89 4.93
CA PRO A 56 8.58 -3.53 4.59
C PRO A 56 8.87 -3.85 3.13
N LEU A 57 9.56 -2.97 2.44
CA LEU A 57 9.89 -3.18 1.03
C LEU A 57 10.68 -4.48 0.83
N ALA A 58 11.52 -4.83 1.79
CA ALA A 58 12.32 -6.07 1.72
C ALA A 58 11.45 -7.33 1.78
N HIS A 59 10.21 -7.22 2.25
CA HIS A 59 9.29 -8.35 2.36
C HIS A 59 8.45 -8.56 1.10
N ILE A 60 8.47 -7.63 0.15
CA ILE A 60 7.67 -7.74 -1.07
C ILE A 60 8.37 -8.70 -2.02
N CYS A 61 7.71 -9.80 -2.36
CA CYS A 61 8.24 -10.76 -3.32
C CYS A 61 7.61 -10.62 -4.71
N GLU A 62 6.43 -10.01 -4.80
CA GLU A 62 5.82 -9.77 -6.11
C GLU A 62 4.95 -8.52 -6.06
N LEU A 63 5.06 -7.70 -7.10
CA LEU A 63 4.26 -6.50 -7.28
C LEU A 63 3.54 -6.64 -8.62
N THR A 64 2.21 -6.52 -8.61
CA THR A 64 1.40 -6.70 -9.81
C THR A 64 0.47 -5.52 -10.02
N GLN A 65 -0.02 -5.39 -11.25
CA GLN A 65 -1.06 -4.43 -11.61
C GLN A 65 -2.33 -5.19 -11.93
N GLY A 66 -3.46 -4.66 -11.48
CA GLY A 66 -4.74 -5.28 -11.71
C GLY A 66 -5.82 -4.27 -12.04
N LYS A 67 -7.05 -4.76 -12.15
CA LYS A 67 -8.22 -3.96 -12.48
C LYS A 67 -9.32 -4.24 -11.48
N SER A 68 -10.09 -3.20 -11.15
CA SER A 68 -11.32 -3.39 -10.39
C SER A 68 -12.49 -3.39 -11.36
N LEU A 69 -13.58 -4.06 -10.97
CA LEU A 69 -14.77 -4.18 -11.80
C LEU A 69 -14.45 -4.66 -13.22
N PHE A 70 -13.36 -5.42 -13.36
CA PHE A 70 -12.87 -6.02 -14.61
C PHE A 70 -12.37 -5.03 -15.67
N VAL A 71 -12.58 -3.73 -15.49
CA VAL A 71 -12.23 -2.75 -16.53
C VAL A 71 -11.43 -1.57 -16.02
N ILE A 72 -11.51 -1.22 -14.73
CA ILE A 72 -10.84 -0.03 -14.20
C ILE A 72 -9.42 -0.38 -13.77
N PRO A 73 -8.38 0.15 -14.46
CA PRO A 73 -6.99 -0.22 -14.16
C PRO A 73 -6.43 0.55 -12.95
N ASN A 74 -6.88 0.20 -11.77
CA ASN A 74 -6.57 0.94 -10.56
C ASN A 74 -6.12 0.07 -9.39
N VAL A 75 -5.73 -1.18 -9.62
CA VAL A 75 -5.34 -2.08 -8.54
C VAL A 75 -3.85 -2.36 -8.56
N ILE A 76 -3.20 -2.27 -7.40
CA ILE A 76 -1.84 -2.72 -7.19
C ILE A 76 -1.88 -3.90 -6.24
N GLY A 77 -1.35 -5.03 -6.69
CA GLY A 77 -1.25 -6.23 -5.88
C GLY A 77 0.14 -6.37 -5.27
N VAL A 78 0.19 -6.68 -3.99
CA VAL A 78 1.44 -6.86 -3.25
C VAL A 78 1.42 -8.22 -2.60
N GLN A 79 2.38 -9.08 -2.97
CA GLN A 79 2.54 -10.36 -2.31
C GLN A 79 3.83 -10.34 -1.51
N THR A 80 3.76 -10.82 -0.26
CA THR A 80 4.89 -10.75 0.65
C THR A 80 5.44 -12.13 0.97
N ILE A 81 6.64 -12.15 1.51
CA ILE A 81 7.28 -13.39 1.96
C ILE A 81 6.56 -14.01 3.16
N MET A 82 5.64 -13.27 3.78
CA MET A 82 4.81 -13.77 4.88
C MET A 82 3.47 -14.31 4.39
N ASP A 83 3.37 -14.60 3.09
CA ASP A 83 2.16 -15.11 2.45
C ASP A 83 0.97 -14.17 2.53
N LYS A 84 1.21 -12.89 2.69
CA LYS A 84 0.15 -11.90 2.59
C LYS A 84 -0.04 -11.50 1.14
N ASN A 85 -1.30 -11.38 0.75
CA ASN A 85 -1.66 -10.94 -0.60
C ASN A 85 -2.61 -9.76 -0.44
N LEU A 86 -2.08 -8.57 -0.69
CA LEU A 86 -2.81 -7.33 -0.47
C LEU A 86 -3.11 -6.67 -1.81
N LYS A 87 -4.31 -6.10 -1.93
CA LYS A 87 -4.71 -5.37 -3.14
C LYS A 87 -5.11 -3.97 -2.74
N PHE A 88 -4.42 -3.00 -3.31
CA PHE A 88 -4.70 -1.59 -3.06
C PHE A 88 -5.37 -0.99 -4.28
N VAL A 89 -6.56 -0.42 -4.07
CA VAL A 89 -7.25 0.31 -5.13
C VAL A 89 -6.85 1.76 -5.00
N VAL A 90 -6.15 2.28 -6.02
CA VAL A 90 -5.55 3.61 -5.96
C VAL A 90 -5.87 4.41 -7.21
N LYS A 91 -5.81 5.73 -7.09
CA LYS A 91 -5.86 6.60 -8.23
C LYS A 91 -4.43 6.76 -8.76
N GLY A 92 -4.23 6.65 -10.06
CA GLY A 92 -2.90 6.74 -10.64
C GLY A 92 -2.08 5.48 -10.44
N ARG A 93 -2.66 4.32 -10.73
CA ARG A 93 -2.01 3.03 -10.55
C ARG A 93 -0.61 2.97 -11.16
N ASN A 94 -0.44 3.49 -12.38
CA ASN A 94 0.83 3.39 -13.07
C ASN A 94 1.94 4.17 -12.36
N GLU A 95 1.60 5.34 -11.83
CA GLU A 95 2.56 6.15 -11.07
C GLU A 95 2.94 5.44 -9.76
N TRP A 96 1.94 4.90 -9.05
CA TRP A 96 2.20 4.15 -7.84
C TRP A 96 3.08 2.95 -8.11
N PHE A 97 2.77 2.21 -9.18
CA PHE A 97 3.54 1.02 -9.53
C PHE A 97 5.00 1.39 -9.82
N GLN A 98 5.22 2.44 -10.59
CA GLN A 98 6.57 2.88 -10.95
C GLN A 98 7.35 3.32 -9.71
N GLU A 99 6.72 4.10 -8.83
CA GLU A 99 7.39 4.59 -7.63
C GLU A 99 7.74 3.46 -6.67
N ILE A 100 6.83 2.52 -6.48
CA ILE A 100 7.11 1.36 -5.62
C ILE A 100 8.23 0.53 -6.24
N ASN A 101 8.17 0.29 -7.54
CA ASN A 101 9.17 -0.52 -8.22
C ASN A 101 10.57 0.08 -8.12
N LYS A 102 10.67 1.39 -8.22
CA LYS A 102 11.94 2.08 -8.02
C LYS A 102 12.54 1.78 -6.65
N GLN A 103 11.71 1.79 -5.62
CA GLN A 103 12.18 1.52 -4.27
C GLN A 103 12.55 0.05 -4.09
N LEU A 104 11.84 -0.85 -4.76
CA LEU A 104 12.18 -2.27 -4.69
C LEU A 104 13.56 -2.54 -5.30
N VAL A 105 13.90 -1.86 -6.38
CA VAL A 105 15.22 -1.99 -6.98
C VAL A 105 16.30 -1.52 -6.02
N ASN A 106 16.02 -0.48 -5.25
CA ASN A 106 16.99 0.08 -4.30
C ASN A 106 17.24 -0.80 -3.09
N VAL A 107 16.25 -1.60 -2.65
CA VAL A 107 16.41 -2.47 -1.47
C VAL A 107 16.86 -3.88 -1.82
N LYS A 108 16.87 -4.21 -3.09
CA LYS A 108 17.33 -5.51 -3.60
C LYS A 108 18.62 -5.35 -4.40
#